data_32ce165b3387df5a52ced97690c37440
#
_entry.id   32ce165b3387df5a52ced97690c37440
#
_cell.length_a   1.000
_cell.length_b   1.000
_cell.length_c   1.000
_cell.angle_alpha   90.00
_cell.angle_beta   90.00
_cell.angle_gamma   90.00
#
_symmetry.space_group_name_H-M   'P 1'
#
loop_
_entity.id
_entity.type
_entity.pdbx_description
1 polymer ?
#
loop_
_entity_poly.entity_id
_entity_poly.type
_entity_poly.pdbx_seq_one_letter_code
_entity_poly.pdbx_strand_id
1 'polypeptide(L)'
;MKRIKKTHVSATSAFMLLVMFMSLVLVLSGCANSQEIVSSNVNSAASEVQSNHDTSSITESKTESQQGHSEISKDVFSATKAEAQTILDTLTLEQKIGQLFISRCPETESSAIAAIETLQPAGYILFARDIDGKTAQQVKESLQGFQNASNVPMIFGVDEEGGTVVRVSSNPLIADHKFQSPQTVYAQGGMSAIIEDTKEKSQLLLSLGIHLNLAPVADVSFQETDFIYDRTFGQDAESTADYISTVVTTMNEEGISSTLKHFPGYGNNEDTHTGIAYDNRPMSTFESSDFLPF
;
A
#
# COMPACT_ATOMS: atom_id res chain seq x y z
N MET A 1 -65.27 -8.38 -23.43
CA MET A 1 -65.15 -8.14 -21.97
C MET A 1 -63.66 -8.04 -21.61
N LYS A 2 -63.14 -6.83 -21.44
CA LYS A 2 -61.74 -6.60 -21.02
C LYS A 2 -61.72 -6.48 -19.48
N ARG A 3 -60.96 -7.35 -18.79
CA ARG A 3 -60.73 -7.28 -17.38
C ARG A 3 -59.65 -6.24 -17.08
N ILE A 4 -60.00 -5.23 -16.29
CA ILE A 4 -59.07 -4.23 -15.73
C ILE A 4 -58.38 -4.84 -14.50
N LYS A 5 -57.07 -4.94 -14.50
CA LYS A 5 -56.30 -5.31 -13.31
C LYS A 5 -56.09 -4.06 -12.44
N LYS A 6 -56.60 -4.08 -11.21
CA LYS A 6 -56.32 -3.10 -10.18
C LYS A 6 -54.94 -3.43 -9.57
N THR A 7 -54.01 -2.50 -9.69
CA THR A 7 -52.73 -2.54 -8.96
C THR A 7 -52.94 -1.99 -7.55
N HIS A 8 -52.69 -2.85 -6.56
CA HIS A 8 -52.61 -2.44 -5.15
C HIS A 8 -51.25 -1.80 -4.90
N VAL A 9 -51.22 -0.52 -4.58
CA VAL A 9 -50.05 0.16 -4.03
C VAL A 9 -50.04 -0.08 -2.51
N SER A 10 -48.97 -0.68 -2.02
CA SER A 10 -48.79 -1.04 -0.61
C SER A 10 -48.61 0.21 0.28
N ALA A 11 -49.30 0.25 1.39
CA ALA A 11 -49.30 1.34 2.39
C ALA A 11 -47.91 1.64 3.01
N THR A 12 -46.92 0.80 2.76
CA THR A 12 -45.54 0.98 3.25
C THR A 12 -44.74 2.03 2.48
N SER A 13 -45.08 2.32 1.22
CA SER A 13 -44.39 3.35 0.43
C SER A 13 -44.78 4.78 0.79
N ALA A 14 -45.97 5.01 1.33
CA ALA A 14 -46.45 6.34 1.74
C ALA A 14 -45.84 6.80 3.07
N PHE A 15 -45.45 5.90 3.97
CA PHE A 15 -44.85 6.21 5.25
C PHE A 15 -43.39 6.62 5.13
N MET A 16 -42.67 6.10 4.17
CA MET A 16 -41.23 6.42 3.96
C MET A 16 -41.02 7.81 3.33
N LEU A 17 -41.98 8.32 2.56
CA LEU A 17 -41.89 9.69 2.00
C LEU A 17 -42.21 10.79 3.04
N LEU A 18 -42.97 10.49 4.08
CA LEU A 18 -43.33 11.46 5.12
C LEU A 18 -42.20 11.70 6.11
N VAL A 19 -41.34 10.69 6.35
CA VAL A 19 -40.20 10.81 7.27
C VAL A 19 -39.03 11.59 6.64
N MET A 20 -38.88 11.59 5.32
CA MET A 20 -37.83 12.36 4.63
C MET A 20 -38.13 13.90 4.57
N PHE A 21 -39.39 14.32 4.72
CA PHE A 21 -39.75 15.75 4.67
C PHE A 21 -39.67 16.46 6.03
N MET A 22 -39.62 15.73 7.15
CA MET A 22 -39.50 16.32 8.49
C MET A 22 -38.07 16.60 8.96
N SER A 23 -37.06 16.08 8.26
CA SER A 23 -35.65 16.28 8.62
C SER A 23 -35.00 17.54 8.02
N LEU A 24 -35.72 18.32 7.20
CA LEU A 24 -35.16 19.46 6.47
C LEU A 24 -35.52 20.85 7.06
N VAL A 25 -36.12 20.92 8.22
CA VAL A 25 -36.61 22.21 8.79
C VAL A 25 -35.89 22.66 10.07
N LEU A 26 -34.82 21.99 10.50
CA LEU A 26 -34.15 22.26 11.79
C LEU A 26 -32.70 22.75 11.71
N VAL A 27 -32.26 23.35 10.60
CA VAL A 27 -30.92 23.98 10.53
C VAL A 27 -31.00 25.36 9.91
N LEU A 28 -31.68 26.31 10.60
CA LEU A 28 -31.52 27.74 10.36
C LEU A 28 -31.90 28.53 11.64
N SER A 29 -30.99 28.64 12.59
CA SER A 29 -30.98 29.73 13.57
C SER A 29 -29.72 29.67 14.42
N GLY A 30 -28.89 30.68 14.32
CA GLY A 30 -27.76 30.88 15.24
C GLY A 30 -26.71 31.80 14.66
N CYS A 31 -27.03 33.08 14.53
CA CYS A 31 -26.09 34.18 14.20
C CYS A 31 -25.31 34.66 15.41
N ALA A 32 -24.04 35.04 15.14
CA ALA A 32 -23.35 36.27 15.58
C ALA A 32 -22.92 36.43 17.03
N ASN A 33 -21.62 36.64 17.25
CA ASN A 33 -21.00 37.90 17.76
C ASN A 33 -19.48 37.71 17.86
N SER A 34 -18.70 38.47 17.12
CA SER A 34 -18.01 39.75 17.43
C SER A 34 -16.75 39.63 18.30
N GLN A 35 -15.66 39.87 17.64
CA GLN A 35 -14.49 40.73 17.92
C GLN A 35 -13.96 40.84 19.37
N GLU A 36 -12.64 40.62 19.50
CA GLU A 36 -11.74 41.70 19.91
C GLU A 36 -10.29 41.44 19.58
N ILE A 37 -9.68 42.48 19.03
CA ILE A 37 -8.27 42.65 18.68
C ILE A 37 -7.54 43.12 19.94
N VAL A 38 -6.40 42.50 20.28
CA VAL A 38 -5.38 43.18 21.08
C VAL A 38 -4.02 42.96 20.43
N SER A 39 -3.54 44.03 19.86
CA SER A 39 -2.16 44.30 19.45
C SER A 39 -1.35 44.75 20.66
N SER A 40 -0.15 44.20 20.86
CA SER A 40 0.88 44.92 21.59
C SER A 40 2.28 44.53 21.07
N ASN A 41 2.92 45.59 20.70
CA ASN A 41 4.27 45.78 20.17
C ASN A 41 5.39 45.59 21.20
N VAL A 42 6.62 45.42 20.61
CA VAL A 42 7.92 46.07 21.00
C VAL A 42 8.76 45.23 21.95
N ASN A 43 10.00 44.87 21.73
CA ASN A 43 11.19 45.59 21.30
C ASN A 43 12.40 44.67 21.10
N SER A 44 13.24 45.11 20.22
CA SER A 44 14.60 44.71 19.93
C SER A 44 15.58 44.94 21.11
N ALA A 45 16.57 44.03 21.24
CA ALA A 45 17.90 44.41 21.72
C ALA A 45 18.95 43.51 21.09
N ALA A 46 19.73 44.11 20.24
CA ALA A 46 21.03 43.62 19.77
C ALA A 46 22.07 43.81 20.89
N SER A 47 22.97 42.84 21.03
CA SER A 47 24.31 43.13 21.61
C SER A 47 25.33 42.20 20.96
N GLU A 48 26.19 42.82 20.16
CA GLU A 48 27.50 42.34 19.75
C GLU A 48 28.40 42.13 20.98
N VAL A 49 29.15 41.03 21.01
CA VAL A 49 30.46 40.97 21.69
C VAL A 49 31.45 40.16 20.86
N GLN A 50 32.59 40.78 20.68
CA GLN A 50 33.73 40.45 19.87
C GLN A 50 34.47 39.16 20.25
N SER A 51 35.19 38.69 19.23
CA SER A 51 36.26 37.73 19.19
C SER A 51 37.29 37.78 20.33
N ASN A 52 37.75 36.58 20.73
CA ASN A 52 39.16 36.40 21.10
C ASN A 52 39.63 35.01 20.63
N HIS A 53 40.69 35.04 19.84
CA HIS A 53 41.56 33.94 19.50
C HIS A 53 42.30 33.47 20.77
N ASP A 54 42.28 32.16 21.01
CA ASP A 54 43.41 31.51 21.66
C ASP A 54 43.58 30.10 21.06
N THR A 55 44.81 29.95 20.52
CA THR A 55 45.33 28.72 19.95
C THR A 55 45.92 27.89 21.06
N SER A 56 45.37 26.73 21.34
CA SER A 56 46.09 25.68 22.05
C SER A 56 45.77 24.32 21.45
N SER A 57 46.83 23.74 20.94
CA SER A 57 46.95 22.37 20.46
C SER A 57 46.51 21.35 21.53
N ILE A 58 45.53 20.51 21.20
CA ILE A 58 45.27 19.26 21.91
C ILE A 58 45.20 18.14 20.92
N THR A 59 46.07 17.21 21.16
CA THR A 59 46.35 15.92 20.54
C THR A 59 45.10 15.12 20.20
N GLU A 60 45.04 14.60 19.00
CA GLU A 60 44.10 13.57 18.55
C GLU A 60 44.14 12.33 19.45
N SER A 61 43.04 12.00 20.10
CA SER A 61 42.73 10.62 20.45
C SER A 61 41.56 10.17 19.56
N LYS A 62 41.90 9.50 18.47
CA LYS A 62 40.96 8.67 17.71
C LYS A 62 40.44 7.58 18.64
N THR A 63 39.19 7.70 19.04
CA THR A 63 38.43 6.56 19.50
C THR A 63 37.44 6.22 18.40
N GLU A 64 37.81 5.20 17.64
CA GLU A 64 36.93 4.54 16.66
C GLU A 64 35.73 3.96 17.40
N SER A 65 34.56 4.55 17.17
CA SER A 65 33.28 3.84 17.31
C SER A 65 32.75 3.55 15.91
N GLN A 66 33.50 2.78 15.14
CA GLN A 66 33.00 2.05 14.00
C GLN A 66 32.57 0.67 14.47
N GLN A 67 31.33 0.55 14.88
CA GLN A 67 30.65 -0.73 14.95
C GLN A 67 29.25 -0.56 14.41
N GLY A 68 29.00 -1.21 13.25
CA GLY A 68 27.65 -1.57 12.88
C GLY A 68 27.17 -1.22 11.48
N HIS A 69 28.02 -0.89 10.51
CA HIS A 69 27.64 -0.98 9.09
C HIS A 69 28.56 -1.97 8.38
N SER A 70 28.59 -3.18 8.91
CA SER A 70 29.28 -4.31 8.31
C SER A 70 28.32 -5.04 7.37
N GLU A 71 28.56 -4.88 6.07
CA GLU A 71 28.31 -5.88 5.03
C GLU A 71 26.89 -6.42 4.86
N ILE A 72 25.93 -5.58 4.48
CA ILE A 72 24.78 -6.03 3.67
C ILE A 72 25.09 -5.72 2.20
N SER A 73 26.20 -6.23 1.74
CA SER A 73 26.57 -6.27 0.31
C SER A 73 26.96 -7.69 -0.12
N LYS A 74 26.41 -8.70 0.51
CA LYS A 74 26.27 -9.99 -0.17
C LYS A 74 25.06 -9.84 -1.07
N ASP A 75 25.31 -9.83 -2.38
CA ASP A 75 24.27 -10.00 -3.39
C ASP A 75 23.29 -11.08 -2.88
N VAL A 76 22.08 -10.64 -2.49
CA VAL A 76 21.03 -11.52 -1.92
C VAL A 76 20.70 -12.68 -2.87
N PHE A 77 21.01 -12.52 -4.16
CA PHE A 77 20.83 -13.52 -5.18
C PHE A 77 22.05 -14.44 -5.38
N SER A 78 23.18 -14.21 -4.67
CA SER A 78 24.41 -14.97 -4.88
C SER A 78 24.24 -16.47 -4.68
N ALA A 79 23.40 -16.88 -3.73
CA ALA A 79 23.14 -18.29 -3.43
C ALA A 79 22.38 -19.03 -4.55
N THR A 80 21.52 -18.32 -5.30
CA THR A 80 20.64 -18.90 -6.34
C THR A 80 21.08 -18.54 -7.75
N LYS A 81 22.14 -17.73 -7.90
CA LYS A 81 22.60 -17.21 -9.19
C LYS A 81 22.96 -18.31 -10.19
N ALA A 82 23.62 -19.38 -9.74
CA ALA A 82 24.03 -20.49 -10.62
C ALA A 82 22.81 -21.28 -11.12
N GLU A 83 21.80 -21.46 -10.26
CA GLU A 83 20.55 -22.13 -10.63
C GLU A 83 19.74 -21.26 -11.59
N ALA A 84 19.61 -19.98 -11.30
CA ALA A 84 18.95 -19.01 -12.17
C ALA A 84 19.63 -18.94 -13.56
N GLN A 85 20.98 -18.97 -13.62
CA GLN A 85 21.72 -19.01 -14.88
C GLN A 85 21.42 -20.28 -15.68
N THR A 86 21.33 -21.41 -15.01
CA THR A 86 21.00 -22.70 -15.66
C THR A 86 19.61 -22.62 -16.32
N ILE A 87 18.61 -22.06 -15.63
CA ILE A 87 17.28 -21.84 -16.19
C ILE A 87 17.35 -20.85 -17.36
N LEU A 88 18.00 -19.71 -17.16
CA LEU A 88 18.16 -18.66 -18.17
C LEU A 88 18.75 -19.17 -19.48
N ASP A 89 19.73 -20.09 -19.42
CA ASP A 89 20.38 -20.64 -20.59
C ASP A 89 19.46 -21.58 -21.41
N THR A 90 18.37 -22.06 -20.83
CA THR A 90 17.35 -22.88 -21.54
C THR A 90 16.29 -22.04 -22.24
N LEU A 91 16.15 -20.75 -21.90
CA LEU A 91 15.09 -19.89 -22.42
C LEU A 91 15.45 -19.30 -23.79
N THR A 92 14.44 -19.20 -24.67
CA THR A 92 14.54 -18.39 -25.90
C THR A 92 14.59 -16.90 -25.57
N LEU A 93 14.92 -16.07 -26.56
CA LEU A 93 14.93 -14.60 -26.37
C LEU A 93 13.53 -14.08 -25.97
N GLU A 94 12.47 -14.58 -26.62
CA GLU A 94 11.08 -14.21 -26.33
C GLU A 94 10.70 -14.58 -24.90
N GLN A 95 11.08 -15.76 -24.44
CA GLN A 95 10.86 -16.20 -23.07
C GLN A 95 11.65 -15.36 -22.06
N LYS A 96 12.90 -15.02 -22.36
CA LYS A 96 13.70 -14.09 -21.54
C LYS A 96 13.04 -12.72 -21.42
N ILE A 97 12.48 -12.22 -22.51
CA ILE A 97 11.71 -10.97 -22.49
C ILE A 97 10.44 -11.14 -21.62
N GLY A 98 9.73 -12.26 -21.76
CA GLY A 98 8.56 -12.57 -20.94
C GLY A 98 8.87 -12.53 -19.44
N GLN A 99 10.02 -13.02 -19.01
CA GLN A 99 10.46 -13.01 -17.62
C GLN A 99 10.71 -11.59 -17.03
N LEU A 100 10.70 -10.54 -17.85
CA LEU A 100 10.76 -9.16 -17.38
C LEU A 100 9.40 -8.59 -16.99
N PHE A 101 8.31 -9.35 -17.16
CA PHE A 101 6.96 -8.86 -16.94
C PHE A 101 6.21 -9.71 -15.90
N ILE A 102 5.71 -9.06 -14.86
CA ILE A 102 4.61 -9.54 -14.05
C ILE A 102 3.37 -8.84 -14.59
N SER A 103 2.54 -9.56 -15.31
CA SER A 103 1.41 -8.96 -16.00
C SER A 103 0.11 -9.12 -15.23
N ARG A 104 -0.90 -8.33 -15.58
CA ARG A 104 -2.26 -8.57 -15.08
C ARG A 104 -2.73 -9.96 -15.54
N CYS A 105 -3.34 -10.73 -14.62
CA CYS A 105 -3.93 -12.01 -14.96
C CYS A 105 -5.01 -11.83 -16.05
N PRO A 106 -4.97 -12.58 -17.17
CA PRO A 106 -6.01 -12.56 -18.18
C PRO A 106 -7.38 -12.97 -17.64
N GLU A 107 -8.47 -12.58 -18.36
CA GLU A 107 -9.84 -12.70 -17.81
C GLU A 107 -10.32 -14.14 -17.65
N THR A 108 -9.84 -15.05 -18.47
CA THR A 108 -10.22 -16.47 -18.39
C THR A 108 -8.99 -17.33 -18.12
N GLU A 109 -9.18 -18.43 -17.42
CA GLU A 109 -8.11 -19.39 -17.14
C GLU A 109 -7.47 -19.92 -18.43
N SER A 110 -8.26 -20.18 -19.45
CA SER A 110 -7.75 -20.63 -20.75
C SER A 110 -6.88 -19.57 -21.45
N SER A 111 -7.27 -18.29 -21.38
CA SER A 111 -6.43 -17.21 -21.93
C SER A 111 -5.17 -16.98 -21.10
N ALA A 112 -5.24 -17.17 -19.78
CA ALA A 112 -4.07 -17.09 -18.90
C ALA A 112 -3.07 -18.20 -19.22
N ILE A 113 -3.52 -19.45 -19.38
CA ILE A 113 -2.67 -20.58 -19.76
C ILE A 113 -2.06 -20.36 -21.14
N ALA A 114 -2.84 -19.95 -22.14
CA ALA A 114 -2.33 -19.68 -23.49
C ALA A 114 -1.26 -18.57 -23.51
N ALA A 115 -1.42 -17.53 -22.68
CA ALA A 115 -0.42 -16.48 -22.52
C ALA A 115 0.86 -16.99 -21.84
N ILE A 116 0.74 -17.87 -20.85
CA ILE A 116 1.90 -18.51 -20.21
C ILE A 116 2.66 -19.35 -21.22
N GLU A 117 1.99 -20.23 -21.95
CA GLU A 117 2.61 -21.14 -22.94
C GLU A 117 3.34 -20.36 -24.05
N THR A 118 2.82 -19.17 -24.41
CA THR A 118 3.37 -18.38 -25.51
C THR A 118 4.45 -17.40 -25.06
N LEU A 119 4.22 -16.68 -23.96
CA LEU A 119 5.02 -15.51 -23.54
C LEU A 119 5.92 -15.81 -22.34
N GLN A 120 5.62 -16.84 -21.53
CA GLN A 120 6.35 -17.19 -20.30
C GLN A 120 6.58 -15.96 -19.39
N PRO A 121 5.52 -15.23 -18.94
CA PRO A 121 5.68 -14.09 -18.04
C PRO A 121 6.26 -14.54 -16.68
N ALA A 122 6.97 -13.66 -15.98
CA ALA A 122 7.51 -13.96 -14.64
C ALA A 122 6.39 -14.20 -13.62
N GLY A 123 5.19 -13.68 -13.86
CA GLY A 123 4.07 -13.86 -12.95
C GLY A 123 2.80 -13.13 -13.36
N TYR A 124 1.80 -13.25 -12.49
CA TYR A 124 0.54 -12.53 -12.62
C TYR A 124 0.23 -11.69 -11.39
N ILE A 125 -0.32 -10.49 -11.61
CA ILE A 125 -1.00 -9.70 -10.60
C ILE A 125 -2.48 -10.07 -10.65
N LEU A 126 -3.00 -10.51 -9.50
CA LEU A 126 -4.39 -10.91 -9.31
C LEU A 126 -5.21 -9.71 -8.82
N PHE A 127 -6.42 -9.60 -9.35
CA PHE A 127 -7.39 -8.59 -8.95
C PHE A 127 -8.62 -9.26 -8.32
N ALA A 128 -9.53 -8.49 -7.74
CA ALA A 128 -10.75 -9.02 -7.12
C ALA A 128 -11.51 -9.97 -8.05
N ARG A 129 -11.63 -9.66 -9.33
CA ARG A 129 -12.31 -10.52 -10.33
C ARG A 129 -11.70 -11.92 -10.47
N ASP A 130 -10.42 -12.08 -10.14
CA ASP A 130 -9.72 -13.37 -10.24
C ASP A 130 -9.97 -14.24 -9.01
N ILE A 131 -10.50 -13.64 -7.94
CA ILE A 131 -10.67 -14.22 -6.60
C ILE A 131 -12.15 -14.25 -6.17
N ASP A 132 -12.93 -13.24 -6.50
CA ASP A 132 -14.31 -13.07 -6.06
C ASP A 132 -15.18 -14.29 -6.41
N GLY A 133 -15.97 -14.76 -5.41
CA GLY A 133 -16.87 -15.89 -5.53
C GLY A 133 -16.19 -17.26 -5.61
N LYS A 134 -14.86 -17.33 -5.53
CA LYS A 134 -14.10 -18.58 -5.45
C LYS A 134 -13.81 -18.95 -4.00
N THR A 135 -13.80 -20.23 -3.70
CA THR A 135 -13.24 -20.74 -2.45
C THR A 135 -11.71 -20.70 -2.47
N ALA A 136 -11.08 -20.77 -1.30
CA ALA A 136 -9.63 -20.87 -1.19
C ALA A 136 -9.06 -22.03 -2.04
N GLN A 137 -9.75 -23.17 -2.07
CA GLN A 137 -9.35 -24.33 -2.85
C GLN A 137 -9.39 -24.06 -4.36
N GLN A 138 -10.42 -23.37 -4.86
CA GLN A 138 -10.52 -23.01 -6.28
C GLN A 138 -9.45 -22.01 -6.71
N VAL A 139 -9.09 -21.05 -5.83
CA VAL A 139 -7.97 -20.14 -6.11
C VAL A 139 -6.66 -20.91 -6.21
N LYS A 140 -6.37 -21.80 -5.24
CA LYS A 140 -5.17 -22.66 -5.27
C LYS A 140 -5.09 -23.51 -6.54
N GLU A 141 -6.19 -24.12 -6.94
CA GLU A 141 -6.26 -24.95 -8.15
C GLU A 141 -5.96 -24.14 -9.42
N SER A 142 -6.52 -22.93 -9.54
CA SER A 142 -6.22 -22.03 -10.66
C SER A 142 -4.73 -21.65 -10.68
N LEU A 143 -4.15 -21.25 -9.54
CA LEU A 143 -2.74 -20.87 -9.46
C LEU A 143 -1.81 -22.06 -9.74
N GLN A 144 -2.15 -23.25 -9.24
CA GLN A 144 -1.41 -24.47 -9.56
C GLN A 144 -1.50 -24.82 -11.05
N GLY A 145 -2.64 -24.61 -11.69
CA GLY A 145 -2.82 -24.75 -13.14
C GLY A 145 -1.85 -23.83 -13.92
N PHE A 146 -1.72 -22.57 -13.48
CA PHE A 146 -0.76 -21.63 -14.08
C PHE A 146 0.70 -22.06 -13.86
N GLN A 147 1.05 -22.49 -12.65
CA GLN A 147 2.40 -23.04 -12.39
C GLN A 147 2.72 -24.23 -13.28
N ASN A 148 1.77 -25.13 -13.46
CA ASN A 148 1.98 -26.32 -14.30
C ASN A 148 2.13 -26.00 -15.79
N ALA A 149 1.58 -24.89 -16.27
CA ALA A 149 1.70 -24.43 -17.65
C ALA A 149 3.01 -23.66 -17.91
N SER A 150 3.71 -23.22 -16.88
CA SER A 150 4.95 -22.44 -17.00
C SER A 150 6.20 -23.31 -16.91
N ASN A 151 7.21 -22.97 -17.71
CA ASN A 151 8.54 -23.62 -17.66
C ASN A 151 9.41 -23.04 -16.51
N VAL A 152 9.09 -21.83 -16.03
CA VAL A 152 9.77 -21.16 -14.92
C VAL A 152 8.73 -20.92 -13.83
N PRO A 153 9.05 -21.18 -12.56
CA PRO A 153 8.12 -20.90 -11.47
C PRO A 153 7.62 -19.45 -11.52
N MET A 154 6.29 -19.27 -11.47
CA MET A 154 5.64 -17.99 -11.57
C MET A 154 5.50 -17.31 -10.21
N ILE A 155 5.58 -15.99 -10.18
CA ILE A 155 5.25 -15.15 -9.04
C ILE A 155 3.79 -14.72 -9.15
N PHE A 156 2.99 -14.94 -8.11
CA PHE A 156 1.66 -14.39 -8.01
C PHE A 156 1.63 -13.26 -6.99
N GLY A 157 1.17 -12.09 -7.44
CA GLY A 157 1.07 -10.88 -6.65
C GLY A 157 -0.36 -10.37 -6.53
N VAL A 158 -0.64 -9.63 -5.47
CA VAL A 158 -1.95 -9.04 -5.18
C VAL A 158 -1.80 -7.75 -4.39
N ASP A 159 -2.77 -6.83 -4.52
CA ASP A 159 -2.89 -5.66 -3.66
C ASP A 159 -3.73 -6.00 -2.43
N GLU A 160 -3.12 -6.45 -1.35
CA GLU A 160 -3.78 -6.68 -0.07
C GLU A 160 -3.22 -5.67 0.96
N GLU A 161 -3.53 -4.37 0.73
CA GLU A 161 -3.03 -3.27 1.57
C GLU A 161 -3.73 -3.23 2.93
N GLY A 162 -5.03 -3.53 2.92
CA GLY A 162 -5.98 -3.26 3.97
C GLY A 162 -6.86 -2.03 3.66
N GLY A 163 -7.92 -1.83 4.42
CA GLY A 163 -8.81 -0.69 4.24
C GLY A 163 -9.57 -0.72 2.90
N THR A 164 -9.34 0.28 2.06
CA THR A 164 -10.04 0.43 0.78
C THR A 164 -9.49 -0.48 -0.32
N VAL A 165 -8.24 -0.94 -0.18
CA VAL A 165 -7.56 -1.76 -1.19
C VAL A 165 -7.26 -3.15 -0.62
N VAL A 166 -8.18 -4.06 -0.88
CA VAL A 166 -8.08 -5.48 -0.57
C VAL A 166 -8.67 -6.29 -1.73
N ARG A 167 -8.10 -7.47 -1.99
CA ARG A 167 -8.54 -8.34 -3.08
C ARG A 167 -8.93 -9.72 -2.59
N VAL A 168 -8.23 -10.21 -1.57
CA VAL A 168 -8.42 -11.56 -1.01
C VAL A 168 -9.39 -11.53 0.16
N SER A 169 -9.14 -10.69 1.14
CA SER A 169 -9.95 -10.64 2.36
C SER A 169 -11.34 -10.04 2.16
N SER A 170 -11.60 -9.39 1.01
CA SER A 170 -12.96 -8.98 0.62
C SER A 170 -13.86 -10.15 0.24
N ASN A 171 -13.30 -11.34 -0.03
CA ASN A 171 -14.06 -12.53 -0.39
C ASN A 171 -14.40 -13.37 0.87
N PRO A 172 -15.68 -13.42 1.31
CA PRO A 172 -16.09 -14.12 2.53
C PRO A 172 -16.00 -15.65 2.42
N LEU A 173 -15.71 -16.21 1.24
CA LEU A 173 -15.42 -17.65 1.07
C LEU A 173 -13.96 -17.99 1.37
N ILE A 174 -13.10 -16.98 1.62
CA ILE A 174 -11.67 -17.14 1.85
C ILE A 174 -11.28 -16.62 3.23
N ALA A 175 -11.76 -15.44 3.62
CA ALA A 175 -11.43 -14.79 4.86
C ALA A 175 -12.67 -14.48 5.70
N ASP A 176 -12.56 -14.61 7.01
CA ASP A 176 -13.65 -14.33 7.96
C ASP A 176 -13.89 -12.82 8.14
N HIS A 177 -12.90 -11.99 7.82
CA HIS A 177 -12.99 -10.55 7.90
C HIS A 177 -12.12 -9.88 6.82
N LYS A 178 -12.45 -8.64 6.53
CA LYS A 178 -11.67 -7.75 5.65
C LYS A 178 -10.57 -7.06 6.45
N PHE A 179 -9.33 -7.12 6.02
CA PHE A 179 -8.23 -6.39 6.65
C PHE A 179 -8.49 -4.88 6.66
N GLN A 180 -8.19 -4.27 7.78
CA GLN A 180 -8.41 -2.84 8.02
C GLN A 180 -7.24 -1.99 7.51
N SER A 181 -7.46 -0.65 7.41
CA SER A 181 -6.39 0.27 7.02
C SER A 181 -5.28 0.31 8.10
N PRO A 182 -4.03 0.61 7.71
CA PRO A 182 -2.93 0.74 8.67
C PRO A 182 -3.22 1.70 9.82
N GLN A 183 -3.90 2.83 9.53
CA GLN A 183 -4.34 3.80 10.54
C GLN A 183 -5.28 3.17 11.56
N THR A 184 -6.27 2.40 11.09
CA THR A 184 -7.24 1.74 11.96
C THR A 184 -6.59 0.68 12.83
N VAL A 185 -5.73 -0.16 12.25
CA VAL A 185 -5.00 -1.21 12.98
C VAL A 185 -4.09 -0.58 14.04
N TYR A 186 -3.34 0.46 13.67
CA TYR A 186 -2.47 1.17 14.60
C TYR A 186 -3.24 1.82 15.76
N ALA A 187 -4.39 2.42 15.49
CA ALA A 187 -5.23 3.02 16.53
C ALA A 187 -5.76 1.99 17.55
N GLN A 188 -5.90 0.72 17.16
CA GLN A 188 -6.39 -0.36 18.03
C GLN A 188 -5.32 -0.93 18.98
N GLY A 189 -4.05 -0.95 18.57
CA GLY A 189 -3.02 -1.60 19.39
C GLY A 189 -1.58 -1.21 19.05
N GLY A 190 -1.38 -0.09 18.35
CA GLY A 190 -0.06 0.40 18.00
C GLY A 190 0.68 -0.52 17.05
N MET A 191 2.01 -0.47 17.11
CA MET A 191 2.88 -1.27 16.24
C MET A 191 2.73 -2.78 16.46
N SER A 192 2.37 -3.21 17.67
CA SER A 192 2.11 -4.63 17.93
C SER A 192 0.92 -5.16 17.14
N ALA A 193 -0.16 -4.36 17.01
CA ALA A 193 -1.30 -4.74 16.17
C ALA A 193 -0.94 -4.76 14.68
N ILE A 194 -0.08 -3.84 14.21
CA ILE A 194 0.46 -3.85 12.84
C ILE A 194 1.22 -5.15 12.56
N ILE A 195 2.06 -5.61 13.49
CA ILE A 195 2.82 -6.86 13.33
C ILE A 195 1.86 -8.06 13.20
N GLU A 196 0.88 -8.17 14.09
CA GLU A 196 -0.07 -9.31 14.05
C GLU A 196 -0.94 -9.28 12.79
N ASP A 197 -1.48 -8.13 12.39
CA ASP A 197 -2.21 -7.95 11.12
C ASP A 197 -1.36 -8.32 9.91
N THR A 198 -0.09 -7.92 9.90
CA THR A 198 0.85 -8.26 8.83
C THR A 198 1.12 -9.76 8.74
N LYS A 199 1.29 -10.45 9.89
CA LYS A 199 1.45 -11.91 9.94
C LYS A 199 0.22 -12.63 9.41
N GLU A 200 -0.96 -12.27 9.90
CA GLU A 200 -2.22 -12.89 9.48
C GLU A 200 -2.44 -12.73 7.97
N LYS A 201 -2.22 -11.53 7.46
CA LYS A 201 -2.30 -11.21 6.03
C LYS A 201 -1.31 -12.03 5.20
N SER A 202 -0.06 -12.10 5.64
CA SER A 202 1.00 -12.87 4.98
C SER A 202 0.66 -14.37 4.93
N GLN A 203 0.22 -14.94 6.04
CA GLN A 203 -0.16 -16.34 6.14
C GLN A 203 -1.38 -16.67 5.26
N LEU A 204 -2.38 -15.79 5.21
CA LEU A 204 -3.52 -15.93 4.31
C LEU A 204 -3.06 -16.00 2.85
N LEU A 205 -2.25 -15.04 2.40
CA LEU A 205 -1.77 -14.98 1.02
C LEU A 205 -0.93 -16.20 0.65
N LEU A 206 0.05 -16.56 1.48
CA LEU A 206 0.89 -17.74 1.27
C LEU A 206 0.06 -19.04 1.25
N SER A 207 -0.97 -19.13 2.09
CA SER A 207 -1.87 -20.26 2.10
C SER A 207 -2.57 -20.50 0.76
N LEU A 208 -2.74 -19.48 -0.07
CA LEU A 208 -3.33 -19.53 -1.40
C LEU A 208 -2.30 -19.77 -2.51
N GLY A 209 -1.00 -19.68 -2.21
CA GLY A 209 0.08 -19.72 -3.19
C GLY A 209 0.41 -18.35 -3.79
N ILE A 210 0.05 -17.26 -3.10
CA ILE A 210 0.39 -15.88 -3.47
C ILE A 210 1.67 -15.50 -2.71
N HIS A 211 2.72 -15.12 -3.44
CA HIS A 211 4.07 -14.94 -2.91
C HIS A 211 4.52 -13.48 -2.82
N LEU A 212 3.73 -12.56 -3.41
CA LEU A 212 4.04 -11.14 -3.46
C LEU A 212 2.81 -10.33 -3.02
N ASN A 213 2.95 -9.53 -1.99
CA ASN A 213 1.99 -8.49 -1.69
C ASN A 213 2.49 -7.14 -2.22
N LEU A 214 1.71 -6.49 -3.09
CA LEU A 214 1.98 -5.15 -3.59
C LEU A 214 1.59 -4.12 -2.51
N ALA A 215 2.23 -4.23 -1.37
CA ALA A 215 2.12 -3.47 -0.13
C ALA A 215 3.44 -3.60 0.65
N PRO A 216 3.71 -2.72 1.63
CA PRO A 216 2.89 -1.64 2.16
C PRO A 216 2.91 -0.36 1.33
N VAL A 217 1.93 0.54 1.60
CA VAL A 217 1.90 1.89 1.06
C VAL A 217 2.84 2.77 1.87
N ALA A 218 3.91 3.24 1.21
CA ALA A 218 4.98 4.04 1.78
C ALA A 218 4.78 5.57 1.58
N ASP A 219 3.68 5.95 0.94
CA ASP A 219 3.34 7.36 0.76
C ASP A 219 3.16 8.08 2.10
N VAL A 220 3.74 9.26 2.22
CA VAL A 220 3.60 10.13 3.39
C VAL A 220 2.44 11.10 3.14
N SER A 221 1.34 10.94 3.88
CA SER A 221 0.21 11.85 3.89
C SER A 221 -0.47 11.82 5.26
N PHE A 222 -0.74 13.01 5.79
CA PHE A 222 -1.47 13.22 7.04
C PHE A 222 -2.62 14.25 6.89
N GLN A 223 -2.96 14.57 5.65
CA GLN A 223 -4.10 15.43 5.32
C GLN A 223 -5.24 14.54 4.79
N GLU A 224 -6.37 14.53 5.50
CA GLU A 224 -7.56 13.72 5.13
C GLU A 224 -8.12 14.05 3.73
N THR A 225 -7.74 15.20 3.17
CA THR A 225 -8.16 15.66 1.83
C THR A 225 -7.29 15.10 0.72
N ASP A 226 -6.14 14.51 1.02
CA ASP A 226 -5.26 13.95 0.02
C ASP A 226 -5.84 12.64 -0.53
N PHE A 227 -5.77 12.45 -1.83
CA PHE A 227 -6.27 11.24 -2.50
C PHE A 227 -5.75 9.94 -1.86
N ILE A 228 -4.47 9.95 -1.47
CA ILE A 228 -3.80 8.73 -0.98
C ILE A 228 -4.01 8.49 0.52
N TYR A 229 -4.51 9.48 1.29
CA TYR A 229 -4.54 9.46 2.75
C TYR A 229 -5.12 8.18 3.36
N ASP A 230 -6.29 7.75 2.91
CA ASP A 230 -7.00 6.58 3.46
C ASP A 230 -6.21 5.26 3.32
N ARG A 231 -5.17 5.24 2.49
CA ARG A 231 -4.31 4.09 2.23
C ARG A 231 -2.98 4.17 2.96
N THR A 232 -2.58 5.36 3.43
CA THR A 232 -1.29 5.60 4.10
C THR A 232 -1.33 5.22 5.58
N PHE A 233 -0.17 5.30 6.24
CA PHE A 233 -0.09 5.19 7.69
C PHE A 233 -0.69 6.40 8.42
N GLY A 234 -0.82 7.54 7.75
CA GLY A 234 -1.47 8.74 8.27
C GLY A 234 -0.64 9.50 9.30
N GLN A 235 0.68 9.31 9.31
CA GLN A 235 1.63 9.95 10.22
C GLN A 235 2.71 10.68 9.44
N ASP A 236 3.66 11.31 10.15
CA ASP A 236 4.84 11.93 9.56
C ASP A 236 5.78 10.91 8.88
N ALA A 237 6.80 11.42 8.21
CA ALA A 237 7.70 10.62 7.39
C ALA A 237 8.54 9.65 8.23
N GLU A 238 9.02 10.06 9.42
CA GLU A 238 9.80 9.20 10.31
C GLU A 238 8.93 8.06 10.85
N SER A 239 7.73 8.38 11.36
CA SER A 239 6.78 7.37 11.83
C SER A 239 6.33 6.43 10.71
N THR A 240 6.18 6.94 9.48
CA THR A 240 5.87 6.11 8.30
C THR A 240 7.04 5.19 7.96
N ALA A 241 8.29 5.67 8.04
CA ALA A 241 9.48 4.85 7.81
C ALA A 241 9.58 3.69 8.83
N ASP A 242 9.31 3.96 10.11
CA ASP A 242 9.28 2.94 11.16
C ASP A 242 8.17 1.89 10.91
N TYR A 243 6.98 2.34 10.49
CA TYR A 243 5.88 1.46 10.08
C TYR A 243 6.31 0.57 8.90
N ILE A 244 6.86 1.15 7.84
CA ILE A 244 7.31 0.43 6.65
C ILE A 244 8.38 -0.60 7.00
N SER A 245 9.40 -0.21 7.76
CA SER A 245 10.45 -1.12 8.22
C SER A 245 9.90 -2.30 9.00
N THR A 246 8.93 -2.05 9.89
CA THR A 246 8.24 -3.08 10.67
C THR A 246 7.47 -4.05 9.79
N VAL A 247 6.66 -3.53 8.87
CA VAL A 247 5.84 -4.36 7.97
C VAL A 247 6.72 -5.20 7.04
N VAL A 248 7.73 -4.59 6.41
CA VAL A 248 8.64 -5.31 5.49
C VAL A 248 9.41 -6.40 6.20
N THR A 249 9.92 -6.11 7.42
CA THR A 249 10.63 -7.11 8.24
C THR A 249 9.70 -8.27 8.58
N THR A 250 8.48 -7.99 9.05
CA THR A 250 7.49 -9.02 9.39
C THR A 250 7.11 -9.86 8.16
N MET A 251 6.85 -9.23 7.01
CA MET A 251 6.55 -9.95 5.77
C MET A 251 7.68 -10.87 5.35
N ASN A 252 8.93 -10.40 5.45
CA ASN A 252 10.10 -11.20 5.13
C ASN A 252 10.28 -12.39 6.09
N GLU A 253 10.04 -12.20 7.38
CA GLU A 253 10.04 -13.27 8.39
C GLU A 253 8.97 -14.33 8.12
N GLU A 254 7.79 -13.93 7.64
CA GLU A 254 6.72 -14.85 7.23
C GLU A 254 6.99 -15.49 5.86
N GLY A 255 7.99 -15.05 5.10
CA GLY A 255 8.36 -15.62 3.81
C GLY A 255 7.57 -15.11 2.61
N ILE A 256 6.93 -13.94 2.71
CA ILE A 256 6.26 -13.27 1.59
C ILE A 256 7.04 -12.03 1.15
N SER A 257 7.09 -11.80 -0.15
CA SER A 257 7.73 -10.60 -0.71
C SER A 257 6.81 -9.38 -0.61
N SER A 258 7.40 -8.21 -0.38
CA SER A 258 6.73 -6.91 -0.32
C SER A 258 7.09 -6.02 -1.52
N THR A 259 6.27 -5.02 -1.79
CA THR A 259 6.57 -3.94 -2.76
C THR A 259 6.16 -2.61 -2.17
N LEU A 260 7.14 -1.76 -1.89
CA LEU A 260 6.89 -0.40 -1.42
C LEU A 260 6.30 0.45 -2.55
N LYS A 261 5.27 1.23 -2.25
CA LYS A 261 4.58 2.07 -3.24
C LYS A 261 4.00 3.33 -2.60
N HIS A 262 3.90 4.43 -3.35
CA HIS A 262 4.10 4.59 -4.79
C HIS A 262 5.27 5.55 -5.04
N PHE A 263 6.46 5.02 -5.20
CA PHE A 263 7.63 5.85 -5.46
C PHE A 263 7.37 6.80 -6.64
N PRO A 264 7.76 8.08 -6.54
CA PRO A 264 8.55 8.74 -5.47
C PRO A 264 7.73 9.31 -4.29
N GLY A 265 6.45 9.03 -4.19
CA GLY A 265 5.51 9.52 -3.17
C GLY A 265 4.43 10.42 -3.77
N TYR A 266 3.16 10.09 -3.48
CA TYR A 266 2.01 10.87 -3.97
C TYR A 266 1.96 12.28 -3.38
N GLY A 267 2.30 12.43 -2.08
CA GLY A 267 2.05 13.67 -1.37
C GLY A 267 0.59 14.08 -1.49
N ASN A 268 0.36 15.34 -1.90
CA ASN A 268 -0.99 15.90 -2.13
C ASN A 268 -1.43 15.87 -3.60
N ASN A 269 -0.83 15.04 -4.45
CA ASN A 269 -1.20 14.95 -5.85
C ASN A 269 -2.54 14.22 -6.06
N GLU A 270 -3.09 14.43 -7.28
CA GLU A 270 -4.32 13.81 -7.74
C GLU A 270 -4.13 12.33 -8.10
N ASP A 271 -5.24 11.61 -8.19
CA ASP A 271 -5.29 10.20 -8.61
C ASP A 271 -4.78 10.02 -10.04
N THR A 272 -3.65 9.36 -10.18
CA THR A 272 -3.04 9.07 -11.50
C THR A 272 -3.81 8.04 -12.34
N HIS A 273 -4.82 7.38 -11.78
CA HIS A 273 -5.72 6.52 -12.56
C HIS A 273 -6.72 7.32 -13.40
N THR A 274 -6.96 8.57 -13.04
CA THR A 274 -7.95 9.44 -13.72
C THR A 274 -7.32 10.46 -14.65
N GLY A 275 -6.00 10.70 -14.54
CA GLY A 275 -5.30 11.70 -15.32
C GLY A 275 -3.79 11.70 -15.10
N ILE A 276 -3.12 12.71 -15.64
CA ILE A 276 -1.69 12.94 -15.42
C ILE A 276 -1.55 13.90 -14.25
N ALA A 277 -0.93 13.46 -13.17
CA ALA A 277 -0.54 14.33 -12.07
C ALA A 277 0.83 14.96 -12.35
N TYR A 278 0.92 16.26 -12.10
CA TYR A 278 2.17 17.01 -12.19
C TYR A 278 2.63 17.37 -10.78
N ASP A 279 3.76 16.82 -10.38
CA ASP A 279 4.35 17.15 -9.08
C ASP A 279 5.32 18.32 -9.24
N ASN A 280 4.99 19.44 -8.61
CA ASN A 280 5.80 20.66 -8.62
C ASN A 280 6.56 20.86 -7.29
N ARG A 281 6.55 19.89 -6.40
CA ARG A 281 7.30 19.95 -5.15
C ARG A 281 8.80 19.95 -5.44
N PRO A 282 9.61 20.72 -4.69
CA PRO A 282 11.06 20.70 -4.87
C PRO A 282 11.65 19.36 -4.44
N MET A 283 12.79 18.95 -5.01
CA MET A 283 13.48 17.71 -4.66
C MET A 283 13.76 17.61 -3.16
N SER A 284 14.05 18.73 -2.50
CA SER A 284 14.28 18.76 -1.06
C SER A 284 13.08 18.27 -0.21
N THR A 285 11.85 18.39 -0.73
CA THR A 285 10.66 17.81 -0.05
C THR A 285 10.71 16.30 -0.10
N PHE A 286 11.03 15.72 -1.26
CA PHE A 286 11.19 14.27 -1.40
C PHE A 286 12.32 13.74 -0.53
N GLU A 287 13.49 14.39 -0.54
CA GLU A 287 14.66 13.98 0.25
C GLU A 287 14.43 14.05 1.76
N SER A 288 13.65 15.03 2.22
CA SER A 288 13.38 15.23 3.66
C SER A 288 12.11 14.53 4.17
N SER A 289 11.28 13.99 3.29
CA SER A 289 10.00 13.38 3.65
C SER A 289 9.72 12.09 2.86
N ASP A 290 9.33 12.22 1.59
CA ASP A 290 8.75 11.12 0.83
C ASP A 290 9.69 9.92 0.64
N PHE A 291 11.02 10.16 0.57
CA PHE A 291 12.01 9.09 0.40
C PHE A 291 12.37 8.36 1.69
N LEU A 292 12.04 8.91 2.86
CA LEU A 292 12.43 8.28 4.13
C LEU A 292 11.83 6.88 4.33
N PRO A 293 10.58 6.60 3.91
CA PRO A 293 9.99 5.27 4.02
C PRO A 293 10.50 4.25 2.98
N PHE A 294 11.19 4.69 1.90
CA PHE A 294 11.73 3.81 0.86
C PHE A 294 13.18 3.41 1.14
#